data_62fed7ce362094a0ce78665cb8579c0d
#
_entry.id   62fed7ce362094a0ce78665cb8579c0d
#
_cell.length_a   1.000
_cell.length_b   1.000
_cell.length_c   1.000
_cell.angle_alpha   90.00
_cell.angle_beta   90.00
_cell.angle_gamma   90.00
#
_symmetry.space_group_name_H-M   'P 1'
#
loop_
_entity.id
_entity.type
_entity.pdbx_description
1 polymer ?
#
loop_
_entity_poly.entity_id
_entity_poly.type
_entity_poly.pdbx_seq_one_letter_code
_entity_poly.pdbx_strand_id
1 'polypeptide(L)'
;MLRWLPSCALLIVVSSFTSSGQTDVTNSQDPKFPGRPGFHPSPEVPAMPKALMKLPRTNITSAKYPVLDFHFHGERLRTAEDYKELIKLMDDAGIGVICNMDGGFGKTFDQNMKVGEPFRDRIIHFARIDFEGINEPGWSAKTAAELERCFLAGAVGLKINKVLGLDLKNTDGSYIQSDDPRFDPIWEMCAKHNKPVMIHTSDSYGRFLPIGPENERYEAGLWRSSPEGNYYQTGQPTTDVIEKARENMHAKHPRTRFVNAHMAMLYYDMDKVAALLDKYPNADVEISATLQDLGRAPLMIRKFFLKYQDRILFGSDGNPGRGKEEFWEPHWRFLETFDEHFDHPAQIRSATGAPLHGRWRIYGIGLPDGVLRKVYYANALRYLPSARASIQKRLAARR
;
A
#
# COMPACT_ATOMS: atom_id res chain seq x y z
N MET A 1 -69.77 28.48 -0.35
CA MET A 1 -69.69 27.76 -1.62
C MET A 1 -68.35 27.03 -1.69
N LEU A 2 -68.34 25.78 -1.25
CA LEU A 2 -67.17 24.91 -1.31
C LEU A 2 -67.09 24.26 -2.66
N ARG A 3 -65.96 24.41 -3.38
CA ARG A 3 -65.67 23.63 -4.58
C ARG A 3 -64.64 22.53 -4.22
N TRP A 4 -65.07 21.32 -4.46
CA TRP A 4 -64.27 20.09 -4.38
C TRP A 4 -63.27 20.02 -5.52
N LEU A 5 -62.03 19.60 -5.23
CA LEU A 5 -61.04 19.17 -6.18
C LEU A 5 -60.91 17.62 -6.12
N PRO A 6 -60.74 16.92 -7.24
CA PRO A 6 -60.73 15.46 -7.25
C PRO A 6 -59.35 14.88 -6.85
N SER A 7 -59.45 13.80 -6.09
CA SER A 7 -58.31 12.96 -5.71
C SER A 7 -57.64 12.31 -6.91
N CYS A 8 -56.35 12.55 -7.13
CA CYS A 8 -55.52 11.72 -8.00
C CYS A 8 -55.17 10.42 -7.28
N ALA A 9 -55.72 9.32 -7.75
CA ALA A 9 -55.30 8.00 -7.34
C ALA A 9 -53.92 7.67 -7.92
N LEU A 10 -52.94 7.46 -7.03
CA LEU A 10 -51.61 6.98 -7.36
C LEU A 10 -51.70 5.47 -7.57
N LEU A 11 -51.61 5.01 -8.81
CA LEU A 11 -51.47 3.58 -9.13
C LEU A 11 -50.05 3.15 -8.75
N ILE A 12 -49.93 2.42 -7.65
CA ILE A 12 -48.72 1.71 -7.30
C ILE A 12 -48.73 0.41 -8.12
N VAL A 13 -47.89 0.37 -9.16
CA VAL A 13 -47.58 -0.87 -9.85
C VAL A 13 -46.57 -1.63 -9.03
N VAL A 14 -47.04 -2.61 -8.26
CA VAL A 14 -46.20 -3.60 -7.62
C VAL A 14 -45.78 -4.59 -8.69
N SER A 15 -44.59 -4.41 -9.25
CA SER A 15 -43.96 -5.46 -10.06
C SER A 15 -43.36 -6.48 -9.12
N SER A 16 -44.04 -7.64 -8.99
CA SER A 16 -43.49 -8.84 -8.37
C SER A 16 -42.28 -9.34 -9.17
N PHE A 17 -41.09 -9.09 -8.65
CA PHE A 17 -39.90 -9.79 -9.11
C PHE A 17 -39.94 -11.23 -8.58
N THR A 18 -40.34 -12.15 -9.43
CA THR A 18 -40.12 -13.58 -9.21
C THR A 18 -38.62 -13.85 -9.27
N SER A 19 -38.03 -14.27 -8.17
CA SER A 19 -36.70 -14.83 -8.12
C SER A 19 -36.70 -16.17 -8.86
N SER A 20 -36.20 -16.19 -10.07
CA SER A 20 -35.85 -17.43 -10.75
C SER A 20 -34.43 -17.32 -11.27
N GLY A 21 -33.59 -18.22 -10.77
CA GLY A 21 -32.30 -18.48 -11.36
C GLY A 21 -31.13 -18.45 -10.39
N GLN A 22 -31.06 -19.41 -9.45
CA GLN A 22 -29.77 -19.95 -9.09
C GLN A 22 -29.16 -20.54 -10.36
N THR A 23 -28.30 -19.81 -11.02
CA THR A 23 -27.46 -20.39 -12.06
C THR A 23 -26.33 -21.12 -11.37
N ASP A 24 -26.25 -22.40 -11.59
CA ASP A 24 -25.14 -23.29 -11.24
C ASP A 24 -23.82 -22.59 -11.63
N VAL A 25 -22.97 -22.36 -10.62
CA VAL A 25 -21.64 -21.82 -10.80
C VAL A 25 -20.78 -22.94 -11.39
N THR A 26 -20.83 -23.08 -12.71
CA THR A 26 -19.89 -23.96 -13.40
C THR A 26 -18.51 -23.30 -13.45
N ASN A 27 -17.52 -24.03 -12.95
CA ASN A 27 -16.09 -23.80 -13.01
C ASN A 27 -15.63 -23.13 -14.33
N SER A 28 -15.55 -21.81 -14.39
CA SER A 28 -14.82 -21.12 -15.44
C SER A 28 -13.41 -20.82 -14.93
N GLN A 29 -12.43 -21.57 -15.38
CA GLN A 29 -11.03 -21.27 -15.16
C GLN A 29 -10.67 -20.05 -16.01
N ASP A 30 -10.25 -18.95 -15.39
CA ASP A 30 -9.59 -17.85 -16.10
C ASP A 30 -8.27 -18.39 -16.67
N PRO A 31 -8.06 -18.37 -18.00
CA PRO A 31 -6.84 -18.87 -18.62
C PRO A 31 -5.56 -18.14 -18.18
N LYS A 32 -5.67 -16.95 -17.56
CA LYS A 32 -4.53 -16.21 -16.98
C LYS A 32 -4.19 -16.63 -15.55
N PHE A 33 -5.09 -17.37 -14.88
CA PHE A 33 -4.89 -17.83 -13.50
C PHE A 33 -5.41 -19.27 -13.33
N PRO A 34 -4.81 -20.25 -14.01
CA PRO A 34 -5.23 -21.65 -13.90
C PRO A 34 -5.05 -22.14 -12.46
N GLY A 35 -6.12 -22.66 -11.86
CA GLY A 35 -6.08 -23.30 -10.53
C GLY A 35 -6.67 -22.51 -9.37
N ARG A 36 -7.31 -21.34 -9.59
CA ARG A 36 -8.05 -20.64 -8.54
C ARG A 36 -9.55 -20.98 -8.61
N PRO A 37 -10.12 -21.69 -7.61
CA PRO A 37 -11.56 -21.86 -7.53
C PRO A 37 -12.24 -20.54 -7.19
N GLY A 38 -13.36 -20.25 -7.84
CA GLY A 38 -14.28 -19.20 -7.39
C GLY A 38 -14.18 -17.83 -8.02
N PHE A 39 -13.78 -17.74 -9.29
CA PHE A 39 -14.01 -16.50 -10.06
C PHE A 39 -15.52 -16.35 -10.29
N HIS A 40 -16.18 -15.53 -9.49
CA HIS A 40 -17.53 -15.09 -9.81
C HIS A 40 -17.42 -14.00 -10.89
N PRO A 41 -18.04 -14.20 -12.08
CA PRO A 41 -18.11 -13.13 -13.05
C PRO A 41 -18.74 -11.92 -12.38
N SER A 42 -18.09 -10.77 -12.56
CA SER A 42 -18.62 -9.49 -12.14
C SER A 42 -20.06 -9.36 -12.63
N PRO A 43 -21.05 -8.97 -11.82
CA PRO A 43 -22.26 -8.40 -12.40
C PRO A 43 -21.80 -7.34 -13.40
N GLU A 44 -22.48 -7.22 -14.53
CA GLU A 44 -22.15 -6.19 -15.53
C GLU A 44 -22.00 -4.86 -14.79
N VAL A 45 -20.77 -4.41 -14.65
CA VAL A 45 -20.51 -3.10 -14.07
C VAL A 45 -20.79 -2.09 -15.17
N PRO A 46 -21.82 -1.22 -15.04
CA PRO A 46 -22.14 -0.26 -16.06
C PRO A 46 -20.89 0.57 -16.40
N ALA A 47 -20.71 0.87 -17.69
CA ALA A 47 -19.60 1.73 -18.11
C ALA A 47 -19.61 3.05 -17.34
N MET A 48 -18.42 3.53 -16.97
CA MET A 48 -18.29 4.83 -16.32
C MET A 48 -18.75 5.93 -17.27
N PRO A 49 -19.73 6.77 -16.89
CA PRO A 49 -20.12 7.91 -17.70
C PRO A 49 -18.94 8.87 -17.85
N LYS A 50 -18.74 9.38 -19.06
CA LYS A 50 -17.72 10.40 -19.31
C LYS A 50 -18.17 11.72 -18.71
N ALA A 51 -17.29 12.36 -17.96
CA ALA A 51 -17.52 13.74 -17.53
C ALA A 51 -17.56 14.67 -18.75
N LEU A 52 -18.62 15.45 -18.88
CA LEU A 52 -18.76 16.44 -19.96
C LEU A 52 -18.09 17.77 -19.58
N MET A 53 -17.87 18.02 -18.30
CA MET A 53 -17.17 19.20 -17.82
C MET A 53 -15.72 19.17 -18.27
N LYS A 54 -15.25 20.26 -18.89
CA LYS A 54 -13.85 20.43 -19.26
C LYS A 54 -13.09 20.93 -18.05
N LEU A 55 -12.30 20.08 -17.47
CA LEU A 55 -11.45 20.39 -16.32
C LEU A 55 -10.01 20.68 -16.76
N PRO A 56 -9.29 21.55 -16.05
CA PRO A 56 -7.85 21.69 -16.22
C PRO A 56 -7.18 20.34 -16.04
N ARG A 57 -6.20 20.06 -16.88
CA ARG A 57 -5.41 18.83 -16.79
C ARG A 57 -3.93 19.18 -16.79
N THR A 58 -3.27 18.89 -15.69
CA THR A 58 -1.83 19.04 -15.57
C THR A 58 -1.14 17.74 -15.96
N ASN A 59 -0.16 17.82 -16.83
CA ASN A 59 0.69 16.69 -17.21
C ASN A 59 2.03 16.82 -16.51
N ILE A 60 2.23 16.04 -15.44
CA ILE A 60 3.49 15.98 -14.69
C ILE A 60 4.07 14.58 -14.85
N THR A 61 5.19 14.50 -15.55
CA THR A 61 5.89 13.23 -15.81
C THR A 61 7.10 13.01 -14.89
N SER A 62 7.48 14.04 -14.14
CA SER A 62 8.62 13.98 -13.20
C SER A 62 8.31 14.80 -11.96
N ALA A 63 8.67 14.29 -10.79
CA ALA A 63 8.49 14.98 -9.51
C ALA A 63 9.23 16.31 -9.47
N LYS A 64 8.67 17.34 -8.80
CA LYS A 64 9.28 18.66 -8.64
C LYS A 64 10.62 18.63 -7.89
N TYR A 65 10.77 17.73 -6.95
CA TYR A 65 11.99 17.50 -6.19
C TYR A 65 12.43 16.04 -6.31
N PRO A 66 13.73 15.72 -6.09
CA PRO A 66 14.16 14.33 -6.01
C PRO A 66 13.37 13.56 -4.95
N VAL A 67 12.94 12.37 -5.28
CA VAL A 67 12.14 11.53 -4.39
C VAL A 67 12.97 10.37 -3.86
N LEU A 68 12.85 10.07 -2.57
CA LEU A 68 13.24 8.81 -1.97
C LEU A 68 11.98 7.96 -1.83
N ASP A 69 11.83 6.99 -2.74
CA ASP A 69 10.72 6.05 -2.71
C ASP A 69 10.99 4.98 -1.64
N PHE A 70 10.31 5.12 -0.50
CA PHE A 70 10.56 4.27 0.67
C PHE A 70 9.89 2.89 0.57
N HIS A 71 9.02 2.67 -0.43
CA HIS A 71 8.31 1.40 -0.63
C HIS A 71 8.24 1.04 -2.10
N PHE A 72 9.16 0.19 -2.55
CA PHE A 72 9.22 -0.31 -3.91
C PHE A 72 9.55 -1.81 -3.92
N HIS A 73 8.92 -2.57 -4.80
CA HIS A 73 9.14 -4.01 -4.94
C HIS A 73 10.08 -4.32 -6.10
N GLY A 74 11.30 -4.77 -5.78
CA GLY A 74 12.34 -5.10 -6.75
C GLY A 74 12.54 -6.60 -6.96
N GLU A 75 11.51 -7.42 -6.81
CA GLU A 75 11.58 -8.87 -6.96
C GLU A 75 12.07 -9.35 -8.33
N ARG A 76 11.99 -8.48 -9.35
CA ARG A 76 12.45 -8.75 -10.72
C ARG A 76 13.86 -8.27 -11.01
N LEU A 77 14.54 -7.62 -10.07
CA LEU A 77 15.91 -7.15 -10.23
C LEU A 77 16.88 -8.32 -10.05
N ARG A 78 17.23 -8.99 -11.14
CA ARG A 78 18.07 -10.19 -11.13
C ARG A 78 19.44 -9.98 -11.79
N THR A 79 19.53 -9.02 -12.68
CA THR A 79 20.73 -8.74 -13.49
C THR A 79 21.10 -7.26 -13.42
N ALA A 80 22.35 -6.93 -13.75
CA ALA A 80 22.78 -5.53 -13.84
C ALA A 80 21.96 -4.72 -14.87
N GLU A 81 21.43 -5.36 -15.91
CA GLU A 81 20.60 -4.69 -16.90
C GLU A 81 19.24 -4.28 -16.32
N ASP A 82 18.59 -5.15 -15.53
CA ASP A 82 17.34 -4.81 -14.84
C ASP A 82 17.51 -3.54 -13.98
N TYR A 83 18.66 -3.42 -13.28
CA TYR A 83 18.97 -2.23 -12.49
C TYR A 83 19.13 -0.97 -13.33
N LYS A 84 19.82 -1.07 -14.48
CA LYS A 84 20.03 0.07 -15.38
C LYS A 84 18.71 0.54 -16.00
N GLU A 85 17.86 -0.38 -16.42
CA GLU A 85 16.54 -0.06 -16.96
C GLU A 85 15.69 0.65 -15.91
N LEU A 86 15.65 0.13 -14.67
CA LEU A 86 14.93 0.78 -13.59
C LEU A 86 15.49 2.18 -13.29
N ILE A 87 16.82 2.35 -13.25
CA ILE A 87 17.45 3.66 -13.00
C ILE A 87 17.08 4.67 -14.08
N LYS A 88 16.96 4.24 -15.34
CA LYS A 88 16.47 5.11 -16.40
C LYS A 88 15.05 5.60 -16.14
N LEU A 89 14.14 4.70 -15.76
CA LEU A 89 12.77 5.08 -15.36
C LEU A 89 12.75 6.02 -14.15
N MET A 90 13.61 5.76 -13.16
CA MET A 90 13.78 6.62 -12.00
C MET A 90 14.21 8.03 -12.39
N ASP A 91 15.18 8.15 -13.29
CA ASP A 91 15.69 9.44 -13.77
C ASP A 91 14.60 10.23 -14.49
N ASP A 92 13.84 9.58 -15.36
CA ASP A 92 12.73 10.17 -16.09
C ASP A 92 11.60 10.63 -15.14
N ALA A 93 11.33 9.90 -14.07
CA ALA A 93 10.26 10.21 -13.09
C ALA A 93 10.70 11.17 -11.97
N GLY A 94 12.00 11.47 -11.86
CA GLY A 94 12.54 12.31 -10.80
C GLY A 94 12.83 11.58 -9.48
N ILE A 95 12.92 10.23 -9.52
CA ILE A 95 13.26 9.41 -8.36
C ILE A 95 14.78 9.46 -8.12
N GLY A 96 15.14 9.85 -6.92
CA GLY A 96 16.54 9.91 -6.48
C GLY A 96 17.06 8.55 -6.01
N VAL A 97 16.31 7.92 -5.10
CA VAL A 97 16.64 6.64 -4.47
C VAL A 97 15.38 5.80 -4.32
N ILE A 98 15.52 4.50 -4.47
CA ILE A 98 14.48 3.50 -4.18
C ILE A 98 14.93 2.61 -3.03
N CYS A 99 14.00 2.32 -2.09
CA CYS A 99 14.13 1.26 -1.12
C CYS A 99 13.48 0.00 -1.68
N ASN A 100 14.29 -0.96 -2.10
CA ASN A 100 13.80 -2.26 -2.53
C ASN A 100 13.40 -3.11 -1.33
N MET A 101 12.11 -3.43 -1.22
CA MET A 101 11.52 -4.23 -0.15
C MET A 101 11.78 -5.74 -0.30
N ASP A 102 12.32 -6.18 -1.43
CA ASP A 102 12.56 -7.59 -1.74
C ASP A 102 14.07 -7.93 -1.74
N GLY A 103 14.81 -7.33 -0.82
CA GLY A 103 16.24 -7.63 -0.68
C GLY A 103 16.51 -9.10 -0.33
N GLY A 104 15.54 -9.79 0.27
CA GLY A 104 15.64 -11.21 0.60
C GLY A 104 16.19 -11.48 2.00
N PHE A 105 16.51 -12.75 2.26
CA PHE A 105 17.06 -13.28 3.52
C PHE A 105 18.07 -14.37 3.22
N GLY A 106 19.05 -14.60 4.08
CA GLY A 106 20.06 -15.64 3.88
C GLY A 106 20.78 -15.52 2.54
N LYS A 107 20.95 -16.62 1.85
CA LYS A 107 21.63 -16.68 0.56
C LYS A 107 20.99 -15.80 -0.52
N THR A 108 19.65 -15.66 -0.49
CA THR A 108 18.95 -14.78 -1.43
C THR A 108 19.33 -13.33 -1.21
N PHE A 109 19.48 -12.89 0.05
CA PHE A 109 19.96 -11.56 0.36
C PHE A 109 21.38 -11.34 -0.20
N ASP A 110 22.29 -12.28 0.03
CA ASP A 110 23.67 -12.17 -0.46
C ASP A 110 23.76 -12.06 -2.00
N GLN A 111 22.93 -12.84 -2.71
CA GLN A 111 22.85 -12.77 -4.17
C GLN A 111 22.34 -11.42 -4.66
N ASN A 112 21.26 -10.90 -4.05
CA ASN A 112 20.68 -9.60 -4.42
C ASN A 112 21.65 -8.46 -4.10
N MET A 113 22.35 -8.50 -2.96
CA MET A 113 23.36 -7.51 -2.61
C MET A 113 24.55 -7.52 -3.59
N LYS A 114 24.99 -8.71 -4.03
CA LYS A 114 26.08 -8.82 -5.01
C LYS A 114 25.72 -8.19 -6.35
N VAL A 115 24.49 -8.43 -6.85
CA VAL A 115 24.03 -7.83 -8.11
C VAL A 115 23.79 -6.33 -7.97
N GLY A 116 23.23 -5.91 -6.83
CA GLY A 116 22.88 -4.52 -6.55
C GLY A 116 24.06 -3.61 -6.18
N GLU A 117 25.24 -4.17 -5.84
CA GLU A 117 26.42 -3.42 -5.35
C GLU A 117 26.81 -2.20 -6.23
N PRO A 118 26.88 -2.31 -7.56
CA PRO A 118 27.22 -1.16 -8.41
C PRO A 118 26.18 -0.05 -8.41
N PHE A 119 24.99 -0.29 -7.90
CA PHE A 119 23.80 0.59 -7.97
C PHE A 119 23.34 1.07 -6.60
N ARG A 120 24.09 0.79 -5.53
CA ARG A 120 23.71 1.06 -4.14
C ARG A 120 23.50 2.52 -3.78
N ASP A 121 23.98 3.45 -4.61
CA ASP A 121 23.69 4.88 -4.48
C ASP A 121 22.27 5.26 -4.95
N ARG A 122 21.60 4.35 -5.66
CA ARG A 122 20.28 4.56 -6.24
C ARG A 122 19.23 3.59 -5.71
N ILE A 123 19.60 2.34 -5.50
CA ILE A 123 18.70 1.26 -5.08
C ILE A 123 19.31 0.59 -3.86
N ILE A 124 18.64 0.75 -2.73
CA ILE A 124 19.07 0.22 -1.43
C ILE A 124 18.09 -0.86 -0.96
N HIS A 125 18.61 -1.89 -0.29
CA HIS A 125 17.85 -3.11 -0.02
C HIS A 125 17.44 -3.21 1.45
N PHE A 126 16.17 -3.49 1.68
CA PHE A 126 15.64 -3.97 2.96
C PHE A 126 15.80 -5.48 3.01
N ALA A 127 16.20 -6.02 4.16
CA ALA A 127 16.11 -7.45 4.41
C ALA A 127 14.65 -7.87 4.58
N ARG A 128 14.39 -9.15 4.38
CA ARG A 128 13.15 -9.83 4.77
C ARG A 128 13.48 -10.82 5.87
N ILE A 129 12.47 -11.51 6.40
CA ILE A 129 12.68 -12.70 7.23
C ILE A 129 11.94 -13.89 6.61
N ASP A 130 12.40 -15.08 6.96
CA ASP A 130 11.75 -16.33 6.61
C ASP A 130 10.87 -16.77 7.79
N PHE A 131 9.65 -17.14 7.50
CA PHE A 131 8.69 -17.61 8.48
C PHE A 131 8.63 -19.14 8.57
N GLU A 132 9.38 -19.85 7.74
CA GLU A 132 9.51 -21.32 7.86
C GLU A 132 10.03 -21.69 9.23
N GLY A 133 9.34 -22.66 9.87
CA GLY A 133 9.66 -23.09 11.22
C GLY A 133 9.29 -22.11 12.35
N ILE A 134 8.47 -21.09 12.10
CA ILE A 134 8.08 -20.08 13.12
C ILE A 134 7.51 -20.69 14.40
N ASN A 135 6.91 -21.88 14.30
CA ASN A 135 6.37 -22.61 15.44
C ASN A 135 7.41 -23.53 16.14
N GLU A 136 8.64 -23.59 15.65
CA GLU A 136 9.70 -24.40 16.21
C GLU A 136 10.49 -23.64 17.30
N PRO A 137 10.95 -24.33 18.33
CA PRO A 137 11.82 -23.72 19.34
C PRO A 137 13.09 -23.14 18.69
N GLY A 138 13.45 -21.92 19.12
CA GLY A 138 14.68 -21.25 18.68
C GLY A 138 14.56 -20.47 17.37
N TRP A 139 13.42 -20.53 16.66
CA TRP A 139 13.20 -19.75 15.44
C TRP A 139 13.49 -18.25 15.61
N SER A 140 12.98 -17.64 16.68
CA SER A 140 13.19 -16.22 17.00
C SER A 140 14.67 -15.83 17.08
N ALA A 141 15.45 -16.60 17.84
CA ALA A 141 16.87 -16.31 18.03
C ALA A 141 17.66 -16.49 16.73
N LYS A 142 17.39 -17.59 16.01
CA LYS A 142 18.01 -17.89 14.70
C LYS A 142 17.68 -16.80 13.66
N THR A 143 16.43 -16.39 13.59
CA THR A 143 15.97 -15.36 12.66
C THR A 143 16.58 -13.99 13.00
N ALA A 144 16.63 -13.61 14.29
CA ALA A 144 17.26 -12.36 14.70
C ALA A 144 18.75 -12.34 14.40
N ALA A 145 19.46 -13.46 14.62
CA ALA A 145 20.90 -13.56 14.30
C ALA A 145 21.17 -13.43 12.80
N GLU A 146 20.35 -14.08 11.96
CA GLU A 146 20.49 -13.95 10.50
C GLU A 146 20.10 -12.55 10.02
N LEU A 147 19.11 -11.90 10.63
CA LEU A 147 18.77 -10.52 10.34
C LEU A 147 19.93 -9.58 10.70
N GLU A 148 20.61 -9.79 11.83
CA GLU A 148 21.81 -9.04 12.19
C GLU A 148 22.89 -9.20 11.12
N ARG A 149 23.13 -10.42 10.66
CA ARG A 149 24.06 -10.69 9.56
C ARG A 149 23.69 -9.90 8.28
N CYS A 150 22.40 -9.86 7.93
CA CYS A 150 21.93 -9.05 6.79
C CYS A 150 22.20 -7.56 7.01
N PHE A 151 22.02 -7.02 8.21
CA PHE A 151 22.32 -5.62 8.51
C PHE A 151 23.81 -5.31 8.38
N LEU A 152 24.67 -6.20 8.88
CA LEU A 152 26.13 -6.08 8.73
C LEU A 152 26.58 -6.21 7.27
N ALA A 153 25.86 -6.99 6.46
CA ALA A 153 26.09 -7.12 5.02
C ALA A 153 25.45 -5.99 4.16
N GLY A 154 24.82 -4.99 4.79
CA GLY A 154 24.39 -3.78 4.12
C GLY A 154 22.87 -3.58 3.98
N ALA A 155 22.03 -4.43 4.56
CA ALA A 155 20.60 -4.16 4.61
C ALA A 155 20.32 -2.85 5.38
N VAL A 156 19.43 -2.01 4.82
CA VAL A 156 19.13 -0.70 5.40
C VAL A 156 17.93 -0.70 6.34
N GLY A 157 17.17 -1.77 6.37
CA GLY A 157 15.99 -1.97 7.21
C GLY A 157 15.43 -3.37 7.05
N LEU A 158 14.31 -3.62 7.71
CA LEU A 158 13.53 -4.86 7.63
C LEU A 158 12.17 -4.60 6.98
N LYS A 159 11.75 -5.43 6.01
CA LYS A 159 10.38 -5.46 5.48
C LYS A 159 9.61 -6.65 6.02
N ILE A 160 8.45 -6.39 6.55
CA ILE A 160 7.43 -7.41 6.86
C ILE A 160 6.24 -7.19 5.91
N ASN A 161 5.88 -8.23 5.17
CA ASN A 161 4.68 -8.24 4.33
C ASN A 161 3.43 -8.48 5.17
N LYS A 162 2.25 -8.33 4.56
CA LYS A 162 0.94 -8.49 5.20
C LYS A 162 0.60 -9.95 5.55
N VAL A 163 1.44 -10.59 6.33
CA VAL A 163 1.24 -11.98 6.76
C VAL A 163 0.81 -12.10 8.22
N LEU A 164 1.18 -11.10 9.03
CA LEU A 164 0.87 -11.08 10.46
C LEU A 164 -0.60 -10.72 10.69
N GLY A 165 -1.29 -11.61 11.39
CA GLY A 165 -2.73 -11.51 11.63
C GLY A 165 -3.60 -11.98 10.45
N LEU A 166 -3.03 -12.33 9.29
CA LEU A 166 -3.79 -12.69 8.10
C LEU A 166 -3.49 -14.09 7.55
N ASP A 167 -2.22 -14.51 7.54
CA ASP A 167 -1.80 -15.74 6.87
C ASP A 167 -1.07 -16.71 7.81
N LEU A 168 -0.18 -16.19 8.68
CA LEU A 168 0.61 -17.02 9.57
C LEU A 168 -0.22 -17.55 10.74
N LYS A 169 -0.07 -18.85 11.03
CA LYS A 169 -0.82 -19.54 12.07
C LYS A 169 0.06 -20.28 13.03
N ASN A 170 -0.39 -20.34 14.26
CA ASN A 170 0.09 -21.25 15.29
C ASN A 170 -0.32 -22.70 14.96
N THR A 171 0.28 -23.64 15.64
CA THR A 171 -0.05 -25.08 15.51
C THR A 171 -1.50 -25.40 15.90
N ASP A 172 -2.15 -24.57 16.71
CA ASP A 172 -3.56 -24.67 17.08
C ASP A 172 -4.52 -24.01 16.07
N GLY A 173 -3.98 -23.41 14.99
CA GLY A 173 -4.73 -22.74 13.95
C GLY A 173 -5.05 -21.28 14.21
N SER A 174 -4.73 -20.72 15.38
CA SER A 174 -4.86 -19.27 15.68
C SER A 174 -3.88 -18.43 14.88
N TYR A 175 -4.28 -17.20 14.50
CA TYR A 175 -3.43 -16.32 13.70
C TYR A 175 -2.35 -15.64 14.54
N ILE A 176 -1.10 -15.67 14.04
CA ILE A 176 0.05 -15.03 14.66
C ILE A 176 -0.02 -13.52 14.40
N GLN A 177 -0.06 -12.72 15.47
CA GLN A 177 -0.18 -11.27 15.41
C GLN A 177 1.18 -10.56 15.43
N SER A 178 1.20 -9.25 15.16
CA SER A 178 2.44 -8.44 15.15
C SER A 178 3.06 -8.23 16.53
N ASP A 179 2.32 -8.40 17.61
CA ASP A 179 2.77 -8.32 19.00
C ASP A 179 3.16 -9.68 19.60
N ASP A 180 3.18 -10.73 18.79
CA ASP A 180 3.60 -12.07 19.24
C ASP A 180 5.05 -12.03 19.78
N PRO A 181 5.32 -12.58 20.97
CA PRO A 181 6.64 -12.52 21.60
C PRO A 181 7.78 -13.10 20.77
N ARG A 182 7.48 -13.97 19.79
CA ARG A 182 8.51 -14.51 18.88
C ARG A 182 9.17 -13.43 18.03
N PHE A 183 8.51 -12.30 17.82
CA PHE A 183 9.08 -11.17 17.08
C PHE A 183 9.89 -10.20 17.94
N ASP A 184 9.81 -10.28 19.28
CA ASP A 184 10.52 -9.35 20.15
C ASP A 184 12.04 -9.28 19.85
N PRO A 185 12.77 -10.41 19.70
CA PRO A 185 14.19 -10.37 19.37
C PRO A 185 14.47 -9.73 18.00
N ILE A 186 13.51 -9.83 17.06
CA ILE A 186 13.63 -9.27 15.71
C ILE A 186 13.46 -7.74 15.77
N TRP A 187 12.44 -7.25 16.50
CA TRP A 187 12.23 -5.83 16.69
C TRP A 187 13.40 -5.17 17.46
N GLU A 188 13.89 -5.83 18.52
CA GLU A 188 15.04 -5.34 19.28
C GLU A 188 16.34 -5.35 18.44
N MET A 189 16.50 -6.30 17.51
CA MET A 189 17.63 -6.30 16.59
C MET A 189 17.60 -5.10 15.66
N CYS A 190 16.41 -4.73 15.16
CA CYS A 190 16.23 -3.51 14.37
C CYS A 190 16.58 -2.26 15.19
N ALA A 191 16.15 -2.18 16.46
CA ALA A 191 16.50 -1.10 17.38
C ALA A 191 18.00 -1.02 17.64
N LYS A 192 18.66 -2.17 17.93
CA LYS A 192 20.10 -2.28 18.17
C LYS A 192 20.94 -1.69 17.04
N HIS A 193 20.55 -1.95 15.81
CA HIS A 193 21.24 -1.47 14.61
C HIS A 193 20.69 -0.15 14.06
N ASN A 194 19.72 0.47 14.77
CA ASN A 194 19.03 1.69 14.31
C ASN A 194 18.45 1.55 12.89
N LYS A 195 17.89 0.38 12.58
CA LYS A 195 17.29 0.06 11.28
C LYS A 195 15.77 0.19 11.36
N PRO A 196 15.11 0.83 10.38
CA PRO A 196 13.66 0.91 10.33
C PRO A 196 13.04 -0.46 10.01
N VAL A 197 11.84 -0.66 10.54
CA VAL A 197 10.95 -1.74 10.12
C VAL A 197 9.85 -1.16 9.25
N MET A 198 9.84 -1.53 7.98
CA MET A 198 8.74 -1.28 7.07
C MET A 198 7.74 -2.42 7.21
N ILE A 199 6.58 -2.15 7.80
CA ILE A 199 5.61 -3.19 8.16
C ILE A 199 4.26 -2.98 7.48
N HIS A 200 3.75 -4.03 6.83
CA HIS A 200 2.40 -4.08 6.29
C HIS A 200 1.54 -4.99 7.18
N THR A 201 0.67 -4.39 7.97
CA THR A 201 -0.35 -5.09 8.77
C THR A 201 -1.73 -4.77 8.22
N SER A 202 -2.66 -5.71 8.30
CA SER A 202 -4.04 -5.53 7.83
C SER A 202 -4.16 -5.42 6.29
N ASP A 203 -5.34 -5.07 5.83
CA ASP A 203 -5.68 -4.81 4.43
C ASP A 203 -6.82 -3.78 4.38
N SER A 204 -7.33 -3.44 3.18
CA SER A 204 -8.48 -2.55 2.99
C SER A 204 -9.65 -2.95 3.87
N TYR A 205 -10.19 -2.01 4.65
CA TYR A 205 -11.28 -2.28 5.62
C TYR A 205 -12.46 -3.03 5.03
N GLY A 206 -12.84 -2.65 3.81
CA GLY A 206 -13.92 -3.34 3.11
C GLY A 206 -13.71 -4.86 2.96
N ARG A 207 -12.46 -5.39 2.95
CA ARG A 207 -12.21 -6.84 2.87
C ARG A 207 -12.61 -7.60 4.14
N PHE A 208 -12.81 -6.88 5.25
CA PHE A 208 -13.28 -7.42 6.52
C PHE A 208 -14.79 -7.27 6.72
N LEU A 209 -15.49 -6.75 5.73
CA LEU A 209 -16.94 -6.59 5.72
C LEU A 209 -17.62 -7.61 4.80
N PRO A 210 -18.92 -7.89 4.99
CA PRO A 210 -19.68 -8.73 4.08
C PRO A 210 -19.55 -8.27 2.63
N ILE A 211 -19.48 -9.20 1.69
CA ILE A 211 -19.53 -8.91 0.26
C ILE A 211 -21.00 -8.63 -0.12
N GLY A 212 -21.25 -7.42 -0.60
CA GLY A 212 -22.56 -7.01 -1.06
C GLY A 212 -22.55 -5.61 -1.66
N PRO A 213 -23.66 -5.16 -2.26
CA PRO A 213 -23.77 -3.85 -2.88
C PRO A 213 -23.49 -2.67 -1.94
N GLU A 214 -23.67 -2.89 -0.63
CA GLU A 214 -23.39 -1.91 0.42
C GLU A 214 -21.88 -1.74 0.69
N ASN A 215 -21.06 -2.67 0.23
CA ASN A 215 -19.64 -2.61 0.46
C ASN A 215 -18.96 -1.75 -0.62
N GLU A 216 -18.24 -0.73 -0.22
CA GLU A 216 -17.60 0.21 -1.15
C GLU A 216 -16.61 -0.48 -2.11
N ARG A 217 -16.12 -1.66 -1.78
CA ARG A 217 -15.21 -2.45 -2.61
C ARG A 217 -15.92 -3.51 -3.44
N TYR A 218 -17.25 -3.57 -3.43
CA TYR A 218 -18.03 -4.60 -4.13
C TYR A 218 -17.71 -4.69 -5.62
N GLU A 219 -17.47 -3.55 -6.26
CA GLU A 219 -17.11 -3.48 -7.67
C GLU A 219 -15.59 -3.61 -7.93
N ALA A 220 -14.77 -3.58 -6.88
CA ALA A 220 -13.33 -3.67 -7.03
C ALA A 220 -12.92 -5.06 -7.52
N GLY A 221 -12.21 -5.13 -8.65
CA GLY A 221 -11.84 -6.38 -9.31
C GLY A 221 -10.98 -7.32 -8.46
N LEU A 222 -10.25 -6.78 -7.47
CA LEU A 222 -9.41 -7.56 -6.56
C LEU A 222 -10.16 -8.57 -5.68
N TRP A 223 -11.44 -8.35 -5.41
CA TRP A 223 -12.26 -9.23 -4.56
C TRP A 223 -12.77 -10.45 -5.27
N ARG A 224 -12.98 -10.28 -6.56
CA ARG A 224 -13.64 -11.26 -7.39
C ARG A 224 -12.67 -12.27 -7.95
N SER A 225 -11.39 -11.92 -7.95
CA SER A 225 -10.32 -12.81 -8.41
C SER A 225 -9.85 -13.81 -7.35
N SER A 226 -10.25 -13.63 -6.07
CA SER A 226 -9.86 -14.53 -4.99
C SER A 226 -10.87 -14.44 -3.84
N PRO A 227 -11.66 -15.48 -3.57
CA PRO A 227 -12.45 -15.61 -2.34
C PRO A 227 -11.57 -15.47 -1.10
N GLU A 228 -10.31 -15.91 -1.18
CA GLU A 228 -9.28 -15.79 -0.16
C GLU A 228 -8.93 -14.33 0.15
N GLY A 229 -9.26 -13.40 -0.74
CA GLY A 229 -9.09 -11.96 -0.54
C GLY A 229 -10.21 -11.29 0.25
N ASN A 230 -11.28 -12.01 0.63
CA ASN A 230 -12.30 -11.51 1.54
C ASN A 230 -12.16 -12.16 2.91
N TYR A 231 -11.58 -11.42 3.82
CA TYR A 231 -11.25 -11.90 5.17
C TYR A 231 -12.49 -12.13 6.05
N TYR A 232 -13.59 -11.45 5.77
CA TYR A 232 -14.87 -11.72 6.43
C TYR A 232 -15.36 -13.15 6.15
N GLN A 233 -15.25 -13.63 4.90
CA GLN A 233 -15.70 -14.97 4.50
C GLN A 233 -14.74 -16.07 4.94
N THR A 234 -13.44 -15.78 4.96
CA THR A 234 -12.41 -16.77 5.27
C THR A 234 -12.03 -16.82 6.74
N GLY A 235 -12.67 -15.97 7.58
CA GLY A 235 -12.58 -16.05 9.04
C GLY A 235 -11.26 -15.57 9.62
N GLN A 236 -10.55 -14.64 8.95
CA GLN A 236 -9.42 -13.95 9.55
C GLN A 236 -9.88 -13.08 10.74
N PRO A 237 -8.96 -12.70 11.63
CA PRO A 237 -9.23 -11.75 12.70
C PRO A 237 -9.80 -10.44 12.15
N THR A 238 -10.66 -9.79 12.93
CA THR A 238 -11.18 -8.47 12.59
C THR A 238 -10.07 -7.41 12.56
N THR A 239 -10.32 -6.30 11.89
CA THR A 239 -9.37 -5.18 11.88
C THR A 239 -9.00 -4.72 13.27
N ASP A 240 -9.95 -4.67 14.21
CA ASP A 240 -9.70 -4.24 15.60
C ASP A 240 -8.68 -5.12 16.32
N VAL A 241 -8.70 -6.44 16.08
CA VAL A 241 -7.70 -7.38 16.62
C VAL A 241 -6.32 -7.09 16.07
N ILE A 242 -6.21 -6.90 14.74
CA ILE A 242 -4.94 -6.63 14.07
C ILE A 242 -4.40 -5.25 14.45
N GLU A 243 -5.27 -4.24 14.51
CA GLU A 243 -4.93 -2.88 14.94
C GLU A 243 -4.42 -2.86 16.38
N LYS A 244 -5.11 -3.58 17.28
CA LYS A 244 -4.69 -3.69 18.68
C LYS A 244 -3.33 -4.35 18.84
N ALA A 245 -3.07 -5.43 18.10
CA ALA A 245 -1.77 -6.11 18.10
C ALA A 245 -0.66 -5.17 17.60
N ARG A 246 -0.91 -4.40 16.54
CA ARG A 246 0.02 -3.38 16.04
C ARG A 246 0.31 -2.30 17.07
N GLU A 247 -0.72 -1.81 17.78
CA GLU A 247 -0.53 -0.84 18.85
C GLU A 247 0.31 -1.40 20.00
N ASN A 248 0.03 -2.64 20.43
CA ASN A 248 0.79 -3.32 21.46
C ASN A 248 2.28 -3.45 21.05
N MET A 249 2.54 -3.82 19.80
CA MET A 249 3.90 -3.88 19.23
C MET A 249 4.61 -2.53 19.33
N HIS A 250 3.97 -1.43 18.89
CA HIS A 250 4.57 -0.09 18.97
C HIS A 250 4.86 0.31 20.42
N ALA A 251 3.93 0.05 21.33
CA ALA A 251 4.08 0.36 22.76
C ALA A 251 5.20 -0.44 23.43
N LYS A 252 5.31 -1.72 23.09
CA LYS A 252 6.30 -2.64 23.67
C LYS A 252 7.73 -2.35 23.18
N HIS A 253 7.88 -1.85 21.96
CA HIS A 253 9.17 -1.61 21.31
C HIS A 253 9.41 -0.13 20.97
N PRO A 254 9.47 0.78 21.97
CA PRO A 254 9.57 2.22 21.74
C PRO A 254 10.88 2.66 21.09
N ARG A 255 11.93 1.85 21.12
CA ARG A 255 13.23 2.11 20.48
C ARG A 255 13.27 1.65 19.02
N THR A 256 12.37 0.76 18.59
CA THR A 256 12.25 0.30 17.21
C THR A 256 11.43 1.30 16.43
N ARG A 257 11.95 1.73 15.29
CA ARG A 257 11.27 2.71 14.42
C ARG A 257 10.49 1.97 13.33
N PHE A 258 9.17 2.13 13.37
CA PHE A 258 8.27 1.50 12.42
C PHE A 258 7.78 2.51 11.38
N VAL A 259 7.77 2.11 10.11
CA VAL A 259 7.05 2.77 9.04
C VAL A 259 5.90 1.86 8.62
N ASN A 260 4.68 2.28 8.89
CA ASN A 260 3.49 1.51 8.61
C ASN A 260 3.07 1.74 7.15
N ALA A 261 3.02 0.67 6.37
CA ALA A 261 2.65 0.70 4.97
C ALA A 261 1.20 1.20 4.77
N HIS A 262 0.96 1.89 3.65
CA HIS A 262 -0.38 2.24 3.18
C HIS A 262 -1.22 3.00 4.22
N MET A 263 -0.64 4.05 4.82
CA MET A 263 -1.29 4.81 5.90
C MET A 263 -1.74 3.90 7.07
N ALA A 264 -0.93 2.86 7.37
CA ALA A 264 -1.24 1.82 8.36
C ALA A 264 -2.51 1.01 8.04
N MET A 265 -3.00 1.03 6.79
CA MET A 265 -4.30 0.49 6.35
C MET A 265 -5.50 1.11 7.11
N LEU A 266 -5.33 2.31 7.68
CA LEU A 266 -6.35 3.06 8.43
C LEU A 266 -6.93 4.24 7.61
N TYR A 267 -6.61 4.37 6.34
CA TYR A 267 -7.03 5.49 5.50
C TYR A 267 -8.55 5.64 5.34
N TYR A 268 -9.33 4.64 5.73
CA TYR A 268 -10.79 4.71 5.81
C TYR A 268 -11.28 5.58 6.98
N ASP A 269 -10.40 5.83 7.99
CA ASP A 269 -10.64 6.67 9.14
C ASP A 269 -9.36 7.44 9.52
N MET A 270 -9.24 8.67 9.05
CA MET A 270 -8.03 9.48 9.26
C MET A 270 -7.81 9.89 10.72
N ASP A 271 -8.85 9.84 11.56
CA ASP A 271 -8.71 10.09 13.01
C ASP A 271 -7.97 8.92 13.69
N LYS A 272 -8.16 7.69 13.22
CA LYS A 272 -7.36 6.53 13.66
C LYS A 272 -5.88 6.68 13.26
N VAL A 273 -5.59 7.17 12.05
CA VAL A 273 -4.20 7.46 11.64
C VAL A 273 -3.60 8.55 12.53
N ALA A 274 -4.36 9.61 12.79
CA ALA A 274 -3.94 10.69 13.68
C ALA A 274 -3.63 10.17 15.09
N ALA A 275 -4.54 9.37 15.67
CA ALA A 275 -4.36 8.78 16.99
C ALA A 275 -3.12 7.88 17.08
N LEU A 276 -2.85 7.08 16.04
CA LEU A 276 -1.63 6.27 15.94
C LEU A 276 -0.37 7.16 15.99
N LEU A 277 -0.33 8.21 15.16
CA LEU A 277 0.82 9.10 15.07
C LEU A 277 1.02 9.95 16.34
N ASP A 278 -0.07 10.42 16.96
CA ASP A 278 -0.02 11.21 18.20
C ASP A 278 0.43 10.36 19.39
N LYS A 279 0.02 9.09 19.45
CA LYS A 279 0.32 8.18 20.56
C LYS A 279 1.71 7.55 20.48
N TYR A 280 2.19 7.22 19.26
CA TYR A 280 3.41 6.44 19.09
C TYR A 280 4.47 7.24 18.30
N PRO A 281 5.45 7.88 18.97
CA PRO A 281 6.49 8.64 18.27
C PRO A 281 7.43 7.78 17.41
N ASN A 282 7.45 6.47 17.64
CA ASN A 282 8.21 5.49 16.88
C ASN A 282 7.45 4.88 15.68
N ALA A 283 6.26 5.38 15.34
CA ALA A 283 5.40 4.88 14.28
C ALA A 283 5.11 5.97 13.25
N ASP A 284 5.77 5.97 12.12
CA ASP A 284 5.44 6.80 10.96
C ASP A 284 4.59 6.02 9.93
N VAL A 285 4.07 6.70 8.91
CA VAL A 285 3.27 6.11 7.84
C VAL A 285 3.82 6.48 6.46
N GLU A 286 3.54 5.65 5.45
CA GLU A 286 3.80 5.99 4.06
C GLU A 286 2.54 5.82 3.19
N ILE A 287 2.54 6.44 2.01
CA ILE A 287 1.32 6.67 1.20
C ILE A 287 1.11 5.69 0.06
N SER A 288 1.97 4.70 -0.10
CA SER A 288 1.90 3.81 -1.25
C SER A 288 0.54 3.11 -1.37
N ALA A 289 0.11 2.84 -2.60
CA ALA A 289 -1.13 2.15 -2.93
C ALA A 289 -2.41 2.69 -2.25
N THR A 290 -2.41 3.94 -1.77
CA THR A 290 -3.58 4.59 -1.13
C THR A 290 -4.13 5.78 -1.91
N LEU A 291 -3.51 6.11 -3.03
CA LEU A 291 -3.83 7.32 -3.79
C LEU A 291 -5.30 7.42 -4.19
N GLN A 292 -5.90 6.31 -4.62
CA GLN A 292 -7.30 6.21 -4.99
C GLN A 292 -8.26 6.39 -3.80
N ASP A 293 -7.77 6.19 -2.58
CA ASP A 293 -8.55 6.38 -1.36
C ASP A 293 -8.37 7.79 -0.80
N LEU A 294 -7.14 8.24 -0.65
CA LEU A 294 -6.82 9.59 -0.15
C LEU A 294 -7.35 10.68 -1.08
N GLY A 295 -7.27 10.45 -2.40
CA GLY A 295 -7.70 11.41 -3.41
C GLY A 295 -9.20 11.68 -3.45
N ARG A 296 -10.02 10.89 -2.77
CA ARG A 296 -11.48 11.11 -2.66
C ARG A 296 -11.85 12.28 -1.74
N ALA A 297 -10.98 12.62 -0.80
CA ALA A 297 -11.26 13.61 0.24
C ALA A 297 -10.17 14.69 0.32
N PRO A 298 -9.91 15.45 -0.75
CA PRO A 298 -8.72 16.30 -0.87
C PRO A 298 -8.59 17.36 0.21
N LEU A 299 -9.68 17.96 0.66
CA LEU A 299 -9.65 18.98 1.71
C LEU A 299 -9.22 18.43 3.06
N MET A 300 -9.78 17.27 3.44
CA MET A 300 -9.43 16.57 4.67
C MET A 300 -7.98 16.07 4.61
N ILE A 301 -7.61 15.42 3.52
CA ILE A 301 -6.27 14.85 3.33
C ILE A 301 -5.21 15.95 3.28
N ARG A 302 -5.45 17.07 2.59
CA ARG A 302 -4.54 18.21 2.64
C ARG A 302 -4.30 18.72 4.06
N LYS A 303 -5.36 18.89 4.86
CA LYS A 303 -5.25 19.30 6.28
C LYS A 303 -4.42 18.29 7.08
N PHE A 304 -4.64 17.00 6.86
CA PHE A 304 -3.88 15.93 7.50
C PHE A 304 -2.38 16.00 7.14
N PHE A 305 -2.04 16.13 5.86
CA PHE A 305 -0.65 16.25 5.42
C PHE A 305 0.05 17.49 5.99
N LEU A 306 -0.66 18.62 6.08
CA LEU A 306 -0.10 19.85 6.68
C LEU A 306 0.16 19.66 8.18
N LYS A 307 -0.72 18.99 8.92
CA LYS A 307 -0.56 18.72 10.35
C LYS A 307 0.55 17.70 10.63
N TYR A 308 0.55 16.58 9.90
CA TYR A 308 1.47 15.46 10.14
C TYR A 308 2.64 15.41 9.14
N GLN A 309 3.01 16.54 8.56
CA GLN A 309 4.01 16.67 7.51
C GLN A 309 5.38 16.03 7.81
N ASP A 310 5.72 15.88 9.09
CA ASP A 310 6.96 15.27 9.56
C ASP A 310 6.89 13.76 9.81
N ARG A 311 5.70 13.17 9.62
CA ARG A 311 5.39 11.77 9.95
C ARG A 311 4.96 10.95 8.72
N ILE A 312 4.90 11.56 7.53
CA ILE A 312 4.45 10.94 6.30
C ILE A 312 5.64 10.79 5.34
N LEU A 313 5.88 9.56 4.87
CA LEU A 313 6.89 9.23 3.88
C LEU A 313 6.24 8.99 2.51
N PHE A 314 7.00 9.22 1.45
CA PHE A 314 6.62 8.78 0.12
C PHE A 314 6.95 7.29 -0.06
N GLY A 315 6.02 6.55 -0.63
CA GLY A 315 6.16 5.20 -1.14
C GLY A 315 5.24 5.02 -2.33
N SER A 316 5.62 4.18 -3.29
CA SER A 316 4.81 3.91 -4.49
C SER A 316 4.15 2.53 -4.47
N ASP A 317 4.74 1.55 -3.81
CA ASP A 317 4.41 0.12 -3.95
C ASP A 317 4.52 -0.35 -5.42
N GLY A 318 5.39 0.33 -6.17
CA GLY A 318 5.66 0.04 -7.57
C GLY A 318 6.56 -1.18 -7.74
N ASN A 319 6.67 -1.66 -8.98
CA ASN A 319 7.61 -2.70 -9.36
C ASN A 319 8.10 -2.51 -10.80
N PRO A 320 9.25 -3.10 -11.21
CA PRO A 320 9.85 -2.88 -12.52
C PRO A 320 9.00 -3.35 -13.72
N GLY A 321 7.95 -4.14 -13.49
CA GLY A 321 7.05 -4.62 -14.55
C GLY A 321 5.94 -3.66 -14.92
N ARG A 322 5.88 -2.49 -14.28
CA ARG A 322 4.89 -1.43 -14.54
C ARG A 322 5.59 -0.17 -15.01
N GLY A 323 4.94 0.58 -15.90
CA GLY A 323 5.46 1.88 -16.33
C GLY A 323 5.31 2.94 -15.24
N LYS A 324 6.17 3.97 -15.27
CA LYS A 324 6.16 5.09 -14.31
C LYS A 324 4.81 5.82 -14.26
N GLU A 325 4.08 5.82 -15.36
CA GLU A 325 2.74 6.40 -15.51
C GLU A 325 1.68 5.70 -14.65
N GLU A 326 1.98 4.51 -14.13
CA GLU A 326 1.03 3.76 -13.33
C GLU A 326 1.20 3.96 -11.82
N PHE A 327 2.45 4.13 -11.37
CA PHE A 327 2.71 4.15 -9.93
C PHE A 327 3.43 5.42 -9.45
N TRP A 328 4.18 6.17 -10.30
CA TRP A 328 4.82 7.42 -9.86
C TRP A 328 4.07 8.68 -10.32
N GLU A 329 3.81 8.83 -11.61
CA GLU A 329 3.21 10.05 -12.15
C GLU A 329 1.87 10.45 -11.51
N PRO A 330 0.95 9.51 -11.15
CA PRO A 330 -0.27 9.86 -10.46
C PRO A 330 -0.04 10.53 -9.10
N HIS A 331 1.04 10.17 -8.41
CA HIS A 331 1.40 10.80 -7.15
C HIS A 331 1.87 12.24 -7.34
N TRP A 332 2.59 12.53 -8.42
CA TRP A 332 3.00 13.90 -8.73
C TRP A 332 1.77 14.79 -8.94
N ARG A 333 0.85 14.34 -9.75
CA ARG A 333 -0.40 15.06 -9.99
C ARG A 333 -1.22 15.25 -8.72
N PHE A 334 -1.29 14.23 -7.88
CA PHE A 334 -1.99 14.30 -6.58
C PHE A 334 -1.34 15.26 -5.60
N LEU A 335 -0.02 15.18 -5.41
CA LEU A 335 0.69 15.93 -4.37
C LEU A 335 1.00 17.38 -4.78
N GLU A 336 1.26 17.63 -6.07
CA GLU A 336 1.79 18.90 -6.57
C GLU A 336 0.74 19.83 -7.17
N THR A 337 -0.47 19.33 -7.51
CA THR A 337 -1.51 20.11 -8.19
C THR A 337 -2.79 20.20 -7.40
N PHE A 338 -3.68 21.05 -7.85
CA PHE A 338 -5.09 21.10 -7.46
C PHE A 338 -6.01 20.58 -8.57
N ASP A 339 -5.50 19.69 -9.42
CA ASP A 339 -6.30 19.06 -10.45
C ASP A 339 -7.47 18.30 -9.84
N GLU A 340 -8.63 18.36 -10.51
CA GLU A 340 -9.85 17.78 -10.02
C GLU A 340 -10.30 16.62 -10.92
N HIS A 341 -10.95 15.62 -10.30
CA HIS A 341 -11.72 14.59 -10.98
C HIS A 341 -10.93 13.82 -12.05
N PHE A 342 -9.79 13.25 -11.68
CA PHE A 342 -9.00 12.42 -12.60
C PHE A 342 -8.95 10.96 -12.18
N ASP A 343 -8.76 10.07 -13.15
CA ASP A 343 -8.68 8.64 -12.94
C ASP A 343 -7.26 8.21 -12.50
N HIS A 344 -7.19 7.20 -11.65
CA HIS A 344 -5.94 6.50 -11.44
C HIS A 344 -5.68 5.58 -12.66
N PRO A 345 -4.52 5.65 -13.31
CA PRO A 345 -4.25 4.88 -14.51
C PRO A 345 -4.40 3.36 -14.35
N ALA A 346 -4.06 2.83 -13.16
CA ALA A 346 -4.24 1.42 -12.84
C ALA A 346 -5.70 0.97 -12.69
N GLN A 347 -6.66 1.90 -12.57
CA GLN A 347 -8.09 1.55 -12.42
C GLN A 347 -8.70 0.86 -13.64
N ILE A 348 -8.10 1.03 -14.81
CA ILE A 348 -8.69 0.60 -16.10
C ILE A 348 -8.28 -0.83 -16.48
N ARG A 349 -7.50 -1.52 -15.64
CA ARG A 349 -6.84 -2.79 -15.99
C ARG A 349 -7.59 -4.07 -15.67
N SER A 350 -8.80 -4.05 -15.15
CA SER A 350 -9.50 -5.30 -14.99
C SER A 350 -9.91 -5.84 -16.37
N ALA A 351 -9.68 -7.12 -16.63
CA ALA A 351 -10.14 -7.80 -17.84
C ALA A 351 -11.67 -7.70 -18.03
N THR A 352 -12.39 -7.33 -17.00
CA THR A 352 -13.83 -7.17 -16.95
C THR A 352 -14.29 -5.71 -17.10
N GLY A 353 -13.36 -4.74 -17.25
CA GLY A 353 -13.69 -3.31 -17.24
C GLY A 353 -14.09 -2.77 -15.85
N ALA A 354 -14.11 -3.61 -14.81
CA ALA A 354 -14.39 -3.15 -13.46
C ALA A 354 -13.18 -2.37 -12.89
N PRO A 355 -13.39 -1.24 -12.20
CA PRO A 355 -12.30 -0.49 -11.60
C PRO A 355 -11.63 -1.30 -10.49
N LEU A 356 -10.28 -1.31 -10.46
CA LEU A 356 -9.52 -2.08 -9.46
C LEU A 356 -9.81 -1.66 -8.02
N HIS A 357 -10.11 -0.38 -7.80
CA HIS A 357 -10.23 0.23 -6.47
C HIS A 357 -11.57 0.94 -6.22
N GLY A 358 -12.58 0.72 -7.07
CA GLY A 358 -13.86 1.42 -7.00
C GLY A 358 -13.99 2.56 -8.02
N ARG A 359 -15.13 3.26 -8.03
CA ARG A 359 -15.48 4.26 -9.07
C ARG A 359 -15.13 5.70 -8.68
N TRP A 360 -14.30 5.89 -7.69
CA TRP A 360 -13.93 7.22 -7.23
C TRP A 360 -12.97 7.90 -8.18
N ARG A 361 -13.00 9.22 -8.14
CA ARG A 361 -12.04 10.09 -8.81
C ARG A 361 -11.03 10.62 -7.79
N ILE A 362 -9.84 10.93 -8.27
CA ILE A 362 -8.77 11.54 -7.51
C ILE A 362 -8.81 13.04 -7.70
N TYR A 363 -8.51 13.76 -6.63
CA TYR A 363 -8.37 15.22 -6.62
C TYR A 363 -7.00 15.56 -6.02
N GLY A 364 -6.28 16.48 -6.66
CA GLY A 364 -4.98 16.94 -6.19
C GLY A 364 -5.08 17.75 -4.91
N ILE A 365 -4.05 17.67 -4.08
CA ILE A 365 -3.99 18.36 -2.78
C ILE A 365 -3.01 19.54 -2.75
N GLY A 366 -2.22 19.76 -3.80
CA GLY A 366 -1.37 20.93 -3.99
C GLY A 366 -0.53 21.26 -2.76
N LEU A 367 0.34 20.38 -2.32
CA LEU A 367 1.15 20.60 -1.12
C LEU A 367 2.14 21.75 -1.29
N PRO A 368 2.33 22.60 -0.25
CA PRO A 368 3.40 23.60 -0.26
C PRO A 368 4.77 22.94 -0.41
N ASP A 369 5.70 23.63 -1.04
CA ASP A 369 7.05 23.14 -1.33
C ASP A 369 7.81 22.61 -0.11
N GLY A 370 7.65 23.26 1.04
CA GLY A 370 8.25 22.80 2.30
C GLY A 370 7.73 21.43 2.75
N VAL A 371 6.42 21.21 2.63
CA VAL A 371 5.77 19.95 2.98
C VAL A 371 6.10 18.87 1.95
N LEU A 372 6.08 19.25 0.67
CA LEU A 372 6.41 18.34 -0.43
C LEU A 372 7.82 17.76 -0.29
N ARG A 373 8.82 18.59 0.05
CA ARG A 373 10.19 18.12 0.31
C ARG A 373 10.26 17.16 1.50
N LYS A 374 9.47 17.39 2.55
CA LYS A 374 9.40 16.48 3.71
C LYS A 374 8.88 15.11 3.31
N VAL A 375 7.76 15.08 2.62
CA VAL A 375 7.14 13.82 2.13
C VAL A 375 8.06 13.11 1.14
N TYR A 376 8.63 13.82 0.18
CA TYR A 376 9.42 13.23 -0.89
C TYR A 376 10.76 12.64 -0.43
N TYR A 377 11.46 13.27 0.51
CA TYR A 377 12.77 12.77 0.92
C TYR A 377 13.19 13.08 2.36
N ALA A 378 12.84 14.24 2.93
CA ALA A 378 13.44 14.64 4.19
C ALA A 378 13.05 13.72 5.35
N ASN A 379 11.80 13.25 5.40
CA ASN A 379 11.34 12.32 6.41
C ASN A 379 12.04 10.95 6.27
N ALA A 380 12.15 10.44 5.05
CA ALA A 380 12.85 9.18 4.79
C ALA A 380 14.34 9.24 5.14
N LEU A 381 15.00 10.39 4.93
CA LEU A 381 16.41 10.58 5.30
C LEU A 381 16.69 10.54 6.81
N ARG A 382 15.66 10.64 7.67
CA ARG A 382 15.81 10.39 9.12
C ARG A 382 16.06 8.91 9.43
N TYR A 383 15.51 8.05 8.59
CA TYR A 383 15.66 6.59 8.66
C TYR A 383 16.90 6.11 7.91
N LEU A 384 17.21 6.75 6.79
CA LEU A 384 18.20 6.32 5.81
C LEU A 384 19.22 7.44 5.53
N PRO A 385 20.03 7.83 6.52
CA PRO A 385 21.01 8.90 6.35
C PRO A 385 22.06 8.60 5.26
N SER A 386 22.31 7.34 4.93
CA SER A 386 23.19 6.91 3.83
C SER A 386 22.72 7.37 2.46
N ALA A 387 21.42 7.57 2.24
CA ALA A 387 20.86 8.07 0.98
C ALA A 387 21.03 9.59 0.78
N ARG A 388 21.51 10.31 1.80
CA ARG A 388 21.60 11.80 1.77
C ARG A 388 22.45 12.32 0.63
N ALA A 389 23.61 11.72 0.41
CA ALA A 389 24.54 12.17 -0.65
C ALA A 389 23.89 12.04 -2.04
N SER A 390 23.19 10.94 -2.30
CA SER A 390 22.50 10.69 -3.57
C SER A 390 21.36 11.72 -3.80
N ILE A 391 20.57 12.02 -2.78
CA ILE A 391 19.51 13.04 -2.87
C ILE A 391 20.12 14.43 -3.09
N GLN A 392 21.19 14.80 -2.37
CA GLN A 392 21.88 16.10 -2.52
C GLN A 392 22.47 16.28 -3.93
N LYS A 393 23.12 15.24 -4.48
CA LYS A 393 23.63 15.26 -5.85
C LYS A 393 22.53 15.60 -6.87
N ARG A 394 21.33 15.04 -6.67
CA ARG A 394 20.20 15.28 -7.57
C ARG A 394 19.54 16.66 -7.35
N LEU A 395 19.52 17.16 -6.14
CA LEU A 395 19.09 18.54 -5.87
C LEU A 395 20.02 19.54 -6.54
N ALA A 396 21.33 19.28 -6.54
CA ALA A 396 22.31 20.14 -7.21
C ALA A 396 22.17 20.13 -8.74
N ALA A 397 21.88 18.97 -9.34
CA ALA A 397 21.69 18.82 -10.78
C ALA A 397 20.42 19.50 -11.33
N ARG A 398 19.48 19.89 -10.47
CA ARG A 398 18.23 20.59 -10.84
C ARG A 398 18.29 22.12 -10.65
N ARG A 399 19.38 22.64 -10.12
CA ARG A 399 19.69 24.08 -10.03
C ARG A 399 20.37 24.55 -11.30
#